data_a36ec8382ab910757bfc962634aa4979
#
_entry.id   a36ec8382ab910757bfc962634aa4979
#
_cell.length_a   1.000
_cell.length_b   1.000
_cell.length_c   1.000
_cell.angle_alpha   90.00
_cell.angle_beta   90.00
_cell.angle_gamma   90.00
#
_symmetry.space_group_name_H-M   'P 1'
#
loop_
_entity.id
_entity.type
_entity.pdbx_description
1 polymer ?
#
loop_
_entity_poly.entity_id
_entity_poly.type
_entity_poly.pdbx_seq_one_letter_code
_entity_poly.pdbx_strand_id
1 'polypeptide(L)'
;EPHMTMPRILALGILVIGGCTPVTDTNPPNIVYMLADDLGYGELGSYGQSLIRTPNLDRLAADGMRFTQHYSGSPVCAPSRGTLLTGLSTLRSQIRDNYEVGGYPDPEELGQMPLDSGTYTIGTMLQDAGYVTGAIGKWGLGGRESLGQPRFQGFDYFFGYLDQQLAHNFYPTHLWRNGSRVDLDNEYFSAHQRFEGTDPTDPEQYKRYQGNDYSLDVMADDALRFIEENRDHPFFLYLPFTIPHVALQVPDSSLAQYDGAFEEEPYLGDPTYLPHHRPLSAYAGMITRMDDHIGRILDHLDELGLAENTVVMFASDNGTTYTGGVDAEFFESTAGLRGLKGSLYEGGIRVPLIARWPGHIEAGTESDEVSAFWDMMPTFADIAGVEAPADIDGTSILPALLGEQRNDDRSLYWEYHGLWNGAQAVRVGQWKGVRLGVHEDPHAPIELYDLEADPFETSDIADRYPGVVEQIRAVMDSRTESDHKPWNFASTGEG
;
A
#
# COMPACT_ATOMS: atom_id res chain seq x y z
N GLU A 1 -68.78 -66.20 -25.60
CA GLU A 1 -68.02 -65.06 -26.12
C GLU A 1 -67.14 -64.50 -25.02
N PRO A 2 -65.79 -64.47 -25.20
CA PRO A 2 -64.91 -63.97 -24.16
C PRO A 2 -64.53 -62.51 -24.47
N HIS A 3 -64.72 -61.65 -23.47
CA HIS A 3 -64.25 -60.27 -23.47
C HIS A 3 -62.73 -60.22 -23.36
N MET A 4 -62.14 -59.66 -24.39
CA MET A 4 -60.70 -59.34 -24.49
C MET A 4 -60.36 -58.05 -23.83
N THR A 5 -59.69 -58.02 -22.69
CA THR A 5 -59.17 -56.83 -22.00
C THR A 5 -57.78 -56.51 -22.52
N MET A 6 -57.63 -55.33 -23.11
CA MET A 6 -56.35 -54.73 -23.52
C MET A 6 -55.54 -54.23 -22.31
N PRO A 7 -54.23 -54.45 -22.23
CA PRO A 7 -53.39 -53.79 -21.20
C PRO A 7 -53.06 -52.38 -21.53
N ARG A 8 -53.23 -51.53 -20.55
CA ARG A 8 -52.78 -50.10 -20.61
C ARG A 8 -51.27 -50.05 -20.44
N ILE A 9 -50.56 -49.59 -21.45
CA ILE A 9 -49.13 -49.28 -21.39
C ILE A 9 -48.96 -47.95 -20.64
N LEU A 10 -48.33 -47.98 -19.46
CA LEU A 10 -47.92 -46.82 -18.68
C LEU A 10 -46.59 -46.33 -19.27
N ALA A 11 -46.58 -45.19 -19.97
CA ALA A 11 -45.37 -44.54 -20.43
C ALA A 11 -44.73 -43.80 -19.24
N LEU A 12 -43.58 -44.30 -18.75
CA LEU A 12 -42.76 -43.69 -17.73
C LEU A 12 -41.89 -42.61 -18.39
N GLY A 13 -42.25 -41.33 -18.24
CA GLY A 13 -41.46 -40.21 -18.70
C GLY A 13 -40.22 -40.03 -17.78
N ILE A 14 -39.04 -40.33 -18.31
CA ILE A 14 -37.77 -39.98 -17.64
C ILE A 14 -37.54 -38.49 -17.78
N LEU A 15 -37.72 -37.74 -16.69
CA LEU A 15 -37.33 -36.36 -16.59
C LEU A 15 -35.80 -36.29 -16.39
N VAL A 16 -35.04 -35.99 -17.44
CA VAL A 16 -33.61 -35.72 -17.35
C VAL A 16 -33.46 -34.29 -16.76
N ILE A 17 -33.26 -34.22 -15.46
CA ILE A 17 -32.80 -33.01 -14.81
C ILE A 17 -31.33 -32.85 -15.19
N GLY A 18 -31.04 -32.00 -16.16
CA GLY A 18 -29.70 -31.57 -16.46
C GLY A 18 -29.19 -30.76 -15.25
N GLY A 19 -28.45 -31.37 -14.36
CA GLY A 19 -27.69 -30.69 -13.35
C GLY A 19 -26.58 -29.91 -14.06
N CYS A 20 -26.68 -28.57 -14.06
CA CYS A 20 -25.48 -27.74 -14.22
C CYS A 20 -24.57 -28.07 -13.04
N THR A 21 -23.55 -28.88 -13.24
CA THR A 21 -22.40 -28.87 -12.36
C THR A 21 -21.74 -27.53 -12.52
N PRO A 22 -21.54 -26.76 -11.45
CA PRO A 22 -20.68 -25.57 -11.54
C PRO A 22 -19.34 -26.06 -12.08
N VAL A 23 -18.86 -25.47 -13.15
CA VAL A 23 -17.47 -25.58 -13.58
C VAL A 23 -16.69 -24.93 -12.45
N THR A 24 -16.16 -25.74 -11.55
CA THR A 24 -15.13 -25.24 -10.63
C THR A 24 -13.93 -24.94 -11.52
N ASP A 25 -13.69 -23.66 -11.77
CA ASP A 25 -12.46 -23.21 -12.40
C ASP A 25 -11.33 -23.75 -11.52
N THR A 26 -10.53 -24.64 -12.06
CA THR A 26 -9.48 -25.33 -11.30
C THR A 26 -8.20 -24.49 -11.20
N ASN A 27 -8.20 -23.34 -11.84
CA ASN A 27 -7.08 -22.41 -11.77
C ASN A 27 -7.22 -21.51 -10.54
N PRO A 28 -6.14 -21.35 -9.73
CA PRO A 28 -6.15 -20.38 -8.65
C PRO A 28 -6.36 -18.97 -9.22
N PRO A 29 -7.02 -18.05 -8.46
CA PRO A 29 -7.32 -16.72 -8.94
C PRO A 29 -6.04 -15.89 -9.13
N ASN A 30 -6.04 -14.97 -10.09
CA ASN A 30 -5.02 -13.94 -10.18
C ASN A 30 -5.12 -13.01 -8.97
N ILE A 31 -4.00 -12.39 -8.59
CA ILE A 31 -3.94 -11.43 -7.51
C ILE A 31 -3.28 -10.15 -8.04
N VAL A 32 -3.98 -9.02 -7.97
CA VAL A 32 -3.46 -7.69 -8.26
C VAL A 32 -3.50 -6.87 -6.98
N TYR A 33 -2.34 -6.51 -6.44
CA TYR A 33 -2.22 -5.68 -5.25
C TYR A 33 -1.60 -4.33 -5.61
N MET A 34 -2.40 -3.29 -5.56
CA MET A 34 -2.04 -1.90 -5.87
C MET A 34 -1.76 -1.14 -4.58
N LEU A 35 -0.64 -0.44 -4.53
CA LEU A 35 -0.19 0.27 -3.34
C LEU A 35 0.16 1.71 -3.70
N ALA A 36 -0.58 2.68 -3.16
CA ALA A 36 -0.23 4.09 -3.23
C ALA A 36 0.95 4.41 -2.29
N ASP A 37 1.64 5.51 -2.56
CA ASP A 37 2.79 6.03 -1.80
C ASP A 37 2.38 7.34 -1.14
N ASP A 38 2.25 7.37 0.19
CA ASP A 38 1.82 8.54 0.98
C ASP A 38 0.36 8.99 0.79
N LEU A 39 -0.56 8.10 0.42
CA LEU A 39 -1.98 8.45 0.28
C LEU A 39 -2.68 8.41 1.65
N GLY A 40 -3.28 9.52 2.05
CA GLY A 40 -4.02 9.64 3.30
C GLY A 40 -5.34 8.86 3.31
N TYR A 41 -5.81 8.51 4.52
CA TYR A 41 -7.06 7.78 4.72
C TYR A 41 -8.28 8.49 4.11
N GLY A 42 -8.32 9.84 4.14
CA GLY A 42 -9.42 10.66 3.63
C GLY A 42 -9.28 11.10 2.17
N GLU A 43 -8.35 10.57 1.38
CA GLU A 43 -8.06 11.12 0.04
C GLU A 43 -8.80 10.44 -1.13
N LEU A 44 -9.67 9.47 -0.84
CA LEU A 44 -10.53 8.81 -1.83
C LEU A 44 -11.99 9.23 -1.67
N GLY A 45 -12.74 9.35 -2.77
CA GLY A 45 -14.16 9.66 -2.74
C GLY A 45 -14.96 8.68 -1.89
N SER A 46 -14.66 7.39 -1.99
CA SER A 46 -15.25 6.32 -1.16
C SER A 46 -14.90 6.43 0.33
N TYR A 47 -13.91 7.23 0.73
CA TYR A 47 -13.54 7.55 2.11
C TYR A 47 -13.91 8.98 2.52
N GLY A 48 -14.71 9.71 1.70
CA GLY A 48 -15.26 11.01 2.03
C GLY A 48 -14.63 12.20 1.34
N GLN A 49 -13.61 12.01 0.48
CA GLN A 49 -12.98 13.07 -0.29
C GLN A 49 -13.96 13.71 -1.29
N SER A 50 -14.03 15.04 -1.31
CA SER A 50 -14.91 15.79 -2.20
C SER A 50 -14.17 16.72 -3.17
N LEU A 51 -12.89 17.00 -2.92
CA LEU A 51 -12.05 17.90 -3.71
C LEU A 51 -11.21 17.17 -4.75
N ILE A 52 -10.75 15.96 -4.41
CA ILE A 52 -9.95 15.09 -5.29
C ILE A 52 -10.87 14.06 -5.93
N ARG A 53 -10.74 13.82 -7.23
CA ARG A 53 -11.58 12.88 -7.97
C ARG A 53 -10.93 11.53 -8.13
N THR A 54 -11.61 10.48 -7.64
CA THR A 54 -11.15 9.08 -7.70
C THR A 54 -12.24 8.13 -8.16
N PRO A 55 -12.90 8.39 -9.34
CA PRO A 55 -14.08 7.64 -9.75
C PRO A 55 -13.83 6.15 -9.97
N ASN A 56 -12.62 5.73 -10.34
CA ASN A 56 -12.29 4.32 -10.56
C ASN A 56 -12.05 3.55 -9.25
N LEU A 57 -11.39 4.17 -8.28
CA LEU A 57 -11.27 3.63 -6.92
C LEU A 57 -12.63 3.61 -6.20
N ASP A 58 -13.48 4.61 -6.45
CA ASP A 58 -14.85 4.62 -5.94
C ASP A 58 -15.68 3.50 -6.57
N ARG A 59 -15.50 3.23 -7.89
CA ARG A 59 -16.08 2.06 -8.57
C ARG A 59 -15.55 0.76 -7.98
N LEU A 60 -14.24 0.64 -7.74
CA LEU A 60 -13.65 -0.54 -7.12
C LEU A 60 -14.27 -0.81 -5.74
N ALA A 61 -14.50 0.24 -4.93
CA ALA A 61 -15.16 0.13 -3.64
C ALA A 61 -16.64 -0.25 -3.77
N ALA A 62 -17.35 0.31 -4.76
CA ALA A 62 -18.75 -0.01 -5.03
C ALA A 62 -18.95 -1.44 -5.53
N ASP A 63 -17.99 -1.98 -6.31
CA ASP A 63 -17.99 -3.34 -6.84
C ASP A 63 -17.36 -4.37 -5.88
N GLY A 64 -16.85 -3.93 -4.72
CA GLY A 64 -16.15 -4.73 -3.75
C GLY A 64 -16.47 -4.37 -2.31
N MET A 65 -15.47 -4.49 -1.44
CA MET A 65 -15.54 -4.21 0.00
C MET A 65 -14.51 -3.15 0.37
N ARG A 66 -14.91 -2.22 1.24
CA ARG A 66 -14.06 -1.20 1.84
C ARG A 66 -13.79 -1.54 3.31
N PHE A 67 -12.53 -1.47 3.73
CA PHE A 67 -12.13 -1.63 5.14
C PHE A 67 -11.98 -0.28 5.81
N THR A 68 -12.54 -0.14 7.01
CA THR A 68 -12.45 1.09 7.80
C THR A 68 -11.29 1.08 8.79
N GLN A 69 -10.73 -0.09 9.11
CA GLN A 69 -9.69 -0.26 10.13
C GLN A 69 -8.50 -1.10 9.61
N HIS A 70 -7.99 -0.73 8.43
CA HIS A 70 -6.75 -1.32 7.89
C HIS A 70 -5.54 -0.45 8.23
N TYR A 71 -4.43 -1.09 8.58
CA TYR A 71 -3.21 -0.42 9.01
C TYR A 71 -2.03 -0.76 8.13
N SER A 72 -1.27 0.26 7.76
CA SER A 72 0.06 0.09 7.17
C SER A 72 1.03 -0.57 8.16
N GLY A 73 2.12 -1.08 7.64
CA GLY A 73 3.11 -1.76 8.47
C GLY A 73 4.04 -0.83 9.24
N SER A 74 4.12 0.42 8.83
CA SER A 74 4.94 1.48 9.43
C SER A 74 4.42 2.83 8.96
N PRO A 75 4.75 3.95 9.65
CA PRO A 75 4.35 5.28 9.21
C PRO A 75 5.22 5.85 8.07
N VAL A 76 6.14 5.04 7.50
CA VAL A 76 7.00 5.40 6.36
C VAL A 76 7.23 4.20 5.43
N CYS A 77 7.65 4.50 4.18
CA CYS A 77 7.61 3.59 3.04
C CYS A 77 8.38 2.27 3.21
N ALA A 78 9.73 2.28 3.38
CA ALA A 78 10.52 1.05 3.31
C ALA A 78 10.13 0.01 4.38
N PRO A 79 10.02 0.35 5.69
CA PRO A 79 9.60 -0.63 6.68
C PRO A 79 8.16 -1.10 6.47
N SER A 80 7.26 -0.23 6.00
CA SER A 80 5.88 -0.63 5.69
C SER A 80 5.83 -1.67 4.56
N ARG A 81 6.54 -1.42 3.46
CA ARG A 81 6.67 -2.37 2.33
C ARG A 81 7.37 -3.66 2.76
N GLY A 82 8.37 -3.57 3.64
CA GLY A 82 9.03 -4.73 4.24
C GLY A 82 8.07 -5.62 5.04
N THR A 83 7.23 -5.03 5.90
CA THR A 83 6.24 -5.78 6.68
C THR A 83 5.17 -6.43 5.81
N LEU A 84 4.71 -5.72 4.76
CA LEU A 84 3.79 -6.26 3.76
C LEU A 84 4.35 -7.53 3.13
N LEU A 85 5.58 -7.45 2.60
CA LEU A 85 6.15 -8.55 1.82
C LEU A 85 6.60 -9.74 2.67
N THR A 86 6.90 -9.54 3.94
CA THR A 86 7.43 -10.60 4.82
C THR A 86 6.41 -11.22 5.77
N GLY A 87 5.24 -10.59 5.96
CA GLY A 87 4.27 -11.02 6.96
C GLY A 87 4.73 -10.77 8.41
N LEU A 88 5.77 -9.94 8.61
CA LEU A 88 6.35 -9.60 9.91
C LEU A 88 6.07 -8.15 10.26
N SER A 89 5.56 -7.89 11.46
CA SER A 89 5.45 -6.53 12.01
C SER A 89 6.81 -5.94 12.36
N THR A 90 6.88 -4.64 12.62
CA THR A 90 8.13 -3.99 13.06
C THR A 90 8.63 -4.50 14.42
N LEU A 91 7.84 -5.28 15.17
CA LEU A 91 8.27 -5.96 16.39
C LEU A 91 9.55 -6.80 16.17
N ARG A 92 9.65 -7.43 14.99
CA ARG A 92 10.74 -8.34 14.64
C ARG A 92 11.16 -8.32 13.17
N SER A 93 10.62 -7.40 12.37
CA SER A 93 11.07 -7.24 10.98
C SER A 93 12.51 -6.76 10.91
N GLN A 94 13.18 -7.08 9.80
CA GLN A 94 14.55 -6.64 9.52
C GLN A 94 14.63 -5.12 9.32
N ILE A 95 13.70 -4.56 8.54
CA ILE A 95 13.68 -3.13 8.17
C ILE A 95 12.65 -2.42 9.05
N ARG A 96 13.09 -1.40 9.81
CA ARG A 96 12.26 -0.69 10.81
C ARG A 96 12.18 0.82 10.60
N ASP A 97 12.93 1.35 9.63
CA ASP A 97 12.92 2.76 9.23
C ASP A 97 13.42 2.89 7.80
N ASN A 98 13.25 4.07 7.19
CA ASN A 98 13.94 4.43 5.96
C ASN A 98 15.43 4.61 6.25
N TYR A 99 16.27 3.79 5.63
CA TYR A 99 17.72 3.88 5.76
C TYR A 99 18.37 3.77 4.38
N GLU A 100 19.06 4.83 3.98
CA GLU A 100 19.79 4.92 2.71
C GLU A 100 21.21 4.38 2.85
N VAL A 101 21.52 3.31 2.13
CA VAL A 101 22.87 2.69 2.16
C VAL A 101 23.91 3.62 1.53
N GLY A 102 23.55 4.27 0.41
CA GLY A 102 24.40 5.23 -0.29
C GLY A 102 24.42 6.63 0.35
N GLY A 103 23.60 6.87 1.37
CA GLY A 103 23.36 8.19 1.93
C GLY A 103 22.56 9.07 0.97
N TYR A 104 22.54 10.38 1.25
CA TYR A 104 21.76 11.34 0.48
C TYR A 104 22.65 12.48 -0.04
N PRO A 105 22.69 12.83 -1.36
CA PRO A 105 22.09 12.08 -2.49
C PRO A 105 22.84 10.78 -2.78
N ASP A 106 22.16 9.80 -3.39
CA ASP A 106 22.74 8.51 -3.81
C ASP A 106 22.92 8.42 -5.34
N PRO A 107 24.02 8.95 -5.92
CA PRO A 107 24.25 8.91 -7.36
C PRO A 107 24.57 7.50 -7.90
N GLU A 108 24.88 6.54 -7.01
CA GLU A 108 25.20 5.16 -7.35
C GLU A 108 24.00 4.23 -7.25
N GLU A 109 22.87 4.72 -6.73
CA GLU A 109 21.63 3.99 -6.57
C GLU A 109 21.80 2.71 -5.74
N LEU A 110 22.55 2.81 -4.63
CA LEU A 110 22.70 1.72 -3.67
C LEU A 110 21.38 1.47 -2.93
N GLY A 111 20.55 2.51 -2.84
CA GLY A 111 19.17 2.47 -2.35
C GLY A 111 19.05 2.26 -0.85
N GLN A 112 17.87 1.85 -0.45
CA GLN A 112 17.54 1.58 0.94
C GLN A 112 18.21 0.28 1.43
N MET A 113 18.19 0.08 2.76
CA MET A 113 18.61 -1.18 3.37
C MET A 113 17.94 -2.34 2.65
N PRO A 114 18.75 -3.29 2.10
CA PRO A 114 18.19 -4.41 1.36
C PRO A 114 17.57 -5.44 2.30
N LEU A 115 16.51 -6.11 1.84
CA LEU A 115 16.11 -7.39 2.42
C LEU A 115 17.26 -8.39 2.31
N ASP A 116 17.42 -9.20 3.34
CA ASP A 116 18.46 -10.23 3.37
C ASP A 116 18.26 -11.29 2.29
N SER A 117 19.35 -11.89 1.88
CA SER A 117 19.31 -13.05 0.99
C SER A 117 18.55 -14.21 1.63
N GLY A 118 17.54 -14.72 0.95
CA GLY A 118 16.73 -15.83 1.43
C GLY A 118 15.58 -15.42 2.37
N THR A 119 15.30 -14.12 2.50
CA THR A 119 14.05 -13.67 3.13
C THR A 119 12.87 -14.28 2.36
N TYR A 120 11.97 -14.95 3.08
CA TYR A 120 10.76 -15.51 2.47
C TYR A 120 9.71 -14.41 2.34
N THR A 121 9.32 -14.10 1.12
CA THR A 121 8.40 -13.01 0.80
C THR A 121 7.08 -13.53 0.20
N ILE A 122 6.06 -12.67 0.12
CA ILE A 122 4.85 -12.96 -0.65
C ILE A 122 5.21 -13.37 -2.09
N GLY A 123 6.20 -12.70 -2.71
CA GLY A 123 6.68 -13.05 -4.05
C GLY A 123 7.18 -14.49 -4.12
N THR A 124 8.06 -14.88 -3.19
CA THR A 124 8.60 -16.25 -3.09
C THR A 124 7.49 -17.28 -2.84
N MET A 125 6.58 -16.97 -1.92
CA MET A 125 5.45 -17.86 -1.59
C MET A 125 4.56 -18.15 -2.81
N LEU A 126 4.19 -17.10 -3.53
CA LEU A 126 3.32 -17.24 -4.69
C LEU A 126 4.05 -17.83 -5.90
N GLN A 127 5.36 -17.55 -6.06
CA GLN A 127 6.20 -18.23 -7.06
C GLN A 127 6.28 -19.74 -6.78
N ASP A 128 6.50 -20.14 -5.52
CA ASP A 128 6.47 -21.55 -5.09
C ASP A 128 5.09 -22.21 -5.32
N ALA A 129 4.01 -21.42 -5.24
CA ALA A 129 2.65 -21.84 -5.55
C ALA A 129 2.34 -21.92 -7.08
N GLY A 130 3.30 -21.58 -7.93
CA GLY A 130 3.18 -21.67 -9.39
C GLY A 130 2.60 -20.42 -10.07
N TYR A 131 2.53 -19.28 -9.37
CA TYR A 131 2.17 -18.00 -9.97
C TYR A 131 3.33 -17.43 -10.76
N VAL A 132 3.03 -16.72 -11.85
CA VAL A 132 3.96 -15.78 -12.46
C VAL A 132 3.93 -14.49 -11.64
N THR A 133 5.06 -14.07 -11.08
CA THR A 133 5.13 -12.97 -10.14
C THR A 133 5.74 -11.72 -10.76
N GLY A 134 5.03 -10.58 -10.70
CA GLY A 134 5.49 -9.29 -11.21
C GLY A 134 5.43 -8.20 -10.14
N ALA A 135 6.45 -7.32 -10.13
CA ALA A 135 6.44 -6.07 -9.37
C ALA A 135 6.72 -4.90 -10.32
N ILE A 136 5.82 -3.90 -10.36
CA ILE A 136 5.96 -2.75 -11.25
C ILE A 136 5.70 -1.47 -10.45
N GLY A 137 6.74 -0.65 -10.23
CA GLY A 137 6.66 0.58 -9.44
C GLY A 137 7.89 0.85 -8.58
N LYS A 138 7.65 1.42 -7.37
CA LYS A 138 8.69 1.75 -6.38
C LYS A 138 8.98 0.55 -5.48
N TRP A 139 10.21 0.05 -5.53
CA TRP A 139 10.63 -1.09 -4.70
C TRP A 139 11.05 -0.67 -3.28
N GLY A 140 12.21 -0.03 -3.12
CA GLY A 140 12.66 0.55 -1.86
C GLY A 140 13.17 -0.45 -0.80
N LEU A 141 13.49 -1.69 -1.17
CA LEU A 141 13.97 -2.74 -0.27
C LEU A 141 15.29 -3.35 -0.76
N GLY A 142 16.12 -2.52 -1.36
CA GLY A 142 17.45 -2.86 -1.87
C GLY A 142 17.70 -2.31 -3.25
N GLY A 143 18.85 -1.66 -3.42
CA GLY A 143 19.27 -0.99 -4.63
C GLY A 143 19.96 -1.92 -5.63
N ARG A 144 20.56 -1.29 -6.65
CA ARG A 144 21.12 -1.88 -7.86
C ARG A 144 22.07 -3.07 -7.65
N GLU A 145 22.90 -3.06 -6.60
CA GLU A 145 23.94 -4.06 -6.37
C GLU A 145 23.60 -5.03 -5.21
N SER A 146 22.39 -4.94 -4.67
CA SER A 146 22.00 -5.73 -3.50
C SER A 146 21.27 -7.02 -3.86
N LEU A 147 21.26 -7.99 -2.94
CA LEU A 147 20.41 -9.19 -3.01
C LEU A 147 18.96 -8.90 -2.61
N GLY A 148 18.66 -7.68 -2.14
CA GLY A 148 17.31 -7.23 -1.88
C GLY A 148 16.50 -6.84 -3.12
N GLN A 149 17.09 -6.89 -4.34
CA GLN A 149 16.35 -6.62 -5.59
C GLN A 149 15.16 -7.57 -5.76
N PRO A 150 14.05 -7.14 -6.42
CA PRO A 150 12.85 -7.95 -6.61
C PRO A 150 13.11 -9.34 -7.17
N ARG A 151 14.01 -9.47 -8.15
CA ARG A 151 14.38 -10.74 -8.79
C ARG A 151 15.00 -11.77 -7.83
N PHE A 152 15.51 -11.33 -6.67
CA PHE A 152 16.05 -12.22 -5.63
C PHE A 152 15.07 -12.40 -4.46
N GLN A 153 13.92 -11.74 -4.55
CA GLN A 153 12.86 -11.72 -3.55
C GLN A 153 11.55 -12.34 -4.08
N GLY A 154 11.67 -13.28 -5.05
CA GLY A 154 10.55 -14.05 -5.57
C GLY A 154 9.72 -13.37 -6.65
N PHE A 155 10.25 -12.37 -7.36
CA PHE A 155 9.58 -11.76 -8.51
C PHE A 155 10.26 -12.14 -9.82
N ASP A 156 9.52 -12.82 -10.72
CA ASP A 156 9.97 -13.21 -12.05
C ASP A 156 10.17 -11.99 -12.96
N TYR A 157 9.37 -10.96 -12.73
CA TYR A 157 9.38 -9.71 -13.47
C TYR A 157 9.44 -8.50 -12.55
N PHE A 158 10.28 -7.54 -12.91
CA PHE A 158 10.34 -6.22 -12.26
C PHE A 158 10.50 -5.12 -13.30
N PHE A 159 9.75 -4.02 -13.13
CA PHE A 159 9.96 -2.77 -13.85
C PHE A 159 9.65 -1.56 -12.96
N GLY A 160 10.61 -0.65 -12.77
CA GLY A 160 10.38 0.54 -11.95
C GLY A 160 11.63 1.08 -11.28
N TYR A 161 11.44 1.70 -10.12
CA TYR A 161 12.50 2.28 -9.30
C TYR A 161 12.99 1.28 -8.27
N LEU A 162 14.30 1.01 -8.24
CA LEU A 162 14.92 0.25 -7.14
C LEU A 162 15.13 1.14 -5.91
N ASP A 163 15.58 2.38 -6.13
CA ASP A 163 15.89 3.39 -5.12
C ASP A 163 14.70 4.32 -4.87
N GLN A 164 14.34 4.55 -3.60
CA GLN A 164 13.25 5.45 -3.21
C GLN A 164 13.55 6.92 -3.49
N GLN A 165 14.80 7.37 -3.42
CA GLN A 165 15.15 8.76 -3.71
C GLN A 165 14.94 9.11 -5.18
N LEU A 166 15.26 8.18 -6.09
CA LEU A 166 14.97 8.38 -7.52
C LEU A 166 13.47 8.44 -7.78
N ALA A 167 12.67 7.73 -7.00
CA ALA A 167 11.21 7.78 -7.10
C ALA A 167 10.60 9.12 -6.65
N HIS A 168 11.40 10.08 -6.13
CA HIS A 168 10.98 11.46 -5.91
C HIS A 168 10.96 12.30 -7.19
N ASN A 169 11.49 11.78 -8.31
CA ASN A 169 11.43 12.39 -9.62
C ASN A 169 10.58 11.55 -10.56
N PHE A 170 9.43 12.07 -11.00
CA PHE A 170 8.51 11.36 -11.89
C PHE A 170 8.85 11.53 -13.38
N TYR A 171 9.93 12.27 -13.70
CA TYR A 171 10.56 12.32 -15.01
C TYR A 171 12.03 11.87 -14.90
N PRO A 172 12.28 10.62 -14.43
CA PRO A 172 13.64 10.11 -14.28
C PRO A 172 14.29 9.88 -15.62
N THR A 173 15.63 9.86 -15.67
CA THR A 173 16.36 9.52 -16.91
C THR A 173 16.25 8.04 -17.26
N HIS A 174 15.84 7.19 -16.33
CA HIS A 174 15.71 5.75 -16.52
C HIS A 174 14.91 5.07 -15.43
N LEU A 175 14.49 3.85 -15.73
CA LEU A 175 13.95 2.86 -14.80
C LEU A 175 14.75 1.55 -14.92
N TRP A 176 14.45 0.60 -14.04
CA TRP A 176 15.11 -0.71 -14.04
C TRP A 176 14.15 -1.81 -14.48
N ARG A 177 14.59 -2.69 -15.40
CA ARG A 177 13.86 -3.90 -15.78
C ARG A 177 14.71 -5.13 -15.51
N ASN A 178 14.32 -5.97 -14.54
CA ASN A 178 15.04 -7.20 -14.17
C ASN A 178 16.56 -6.99 -13.99
N GLY A 179 16.95 -5.86 -13.36
CA GLY A 179 18.35 -5.51 -13.13
C GLY A 179 19.06 -4.86 -14.34
N SER A 180 18.35 -4.62 -15.44
CA SER A 180 18.85 -3.88 -16.61
C SER A 180 18.27 -2.47 -16.64
N ARG A 181 19.10 -1.48 -16.92
CA ARG A 181 18.67 -0.09 -17.07
C ARG A 181 17.86 0.09 -18.37
N VAL A 182 16.75 0.81 -18.27
CA VAL A 182 15.89 1.22 -19.38
C VAL A 182 15.87 2.75 -19.40
N ASP A 183 16.53 3.35 -20.37
CA ASP A 183 16.59 4.80 -20.52
C ASP A 183 15.24 5.35 -20.98
N LEU A 184 14.84 6.50 -20.42
CA LEU A 184 13.66 7.27 -20.77
C LEU A 184 14.07 8.56 -21.50
N ASP A 185 13.14 9.14 -22.25
CA ASP A 185 13.36 10.39 -23.00
C ASP A 185 13.22 11.62 -22.08
N ASN A 186 14.07 11.66 -21.05
CA ASN A 186 14.11 12.74 -20.08
C ASN A 186 15.54 13.24 -19.87
N GLU A 187 15.69 14.56 -19.73
CA GLU A 187 16.94 15.16 -19.28
C GLU A 187 17.06 15.06 -17.75
N TYR A 188 18.29 14.96 -17.25
CA TYR A 188 18.52 14.90 -15.82
C TYR A 188 18.26 16.26 -15.14
N PHE A 189 17.47 16.24 -14.07
CA PHE A 189 17.41 17.28 -13.07
C PHE A 189 17.18 16.67 -11.67
N SER A 190 17.62 17.37 -10.63
CA SER A 190 17.39 16.94 -9.26
C SER A 190 15.93 17.19 -8.84
N ALA A 191 15.29 16.20 -8.21
CA ALA A 191 13.98 16.39 -7.56
C ALA A 191 14.04 17.25 -6.29
N HIS A 192 15.25 17.63 -5.86
CA HIS A 192 15.52 18.32 -4.61
C HIS A 192 16.19 19.65 -4.88
N GLN A 193 15.40 20.64 -5.27
CA GLN A 193 15.90 22.00 -5.55
C GLN A 193 14.79 23.05 -5.34
N ARG A 194 15.21 24.28 -5.14
CA ARG A 194 14.32 25.44 -4.99
C ARG A 194 14.02 26.07 -6.34
N PHE A 195 13.01 26.93 -6.35
CA PHE A 195 12.70 27.77 -7.48
C PHE A 195 13.87 28.69 -7.83
N GLU A 196 14.32 28.65 -9.06
CA GLU A 196 15.42 29.48 -9.57
C GLU A 196 14.94 30.49 -10.63
N GLY A 197 13.63 30.72 -10.72
CA GLY A 197 13.03 31.68 -11.64
C GLY A 197 13.00 33.10 -11.08
N THR A 198 12.50 34.06 -11.88
CA THR A 198 12.31 35.44 -11.52
C THR A 198 10.87 35.81 -11.20
N ASP A 199 9.91 35.03 -11.71
CA ASP A 199 8.47 35.20 -11.48
C ASP A 199 7.84 33.85 -11.11
N PRO A 200 7.51 33.61 -9.84
CA PRO A 200 6.94 32.34 -9.40
C PRO A 200 5.50 32.08 -9.90
N THR A 201 4.85 33.10 -10.48
CA THR A 201 3.51 32.97 -11.05
C THR A 201 3.53 32.59 -12.53
N ASP A 202 4.70 32.62 -13.19
CA ASP A 202 4.87 32.27 -14.60
C ASP A 202 5.08 30.76 -14.76
N PRO A 203 4.10 29.99 -15.32
CA PRO A 203 4.20 28.54 -15.47
C PRO A 203 5.36 28.11 -16.40
N GLU A 204 5.78 28.97 -17.36
CA GLU A 204 6.87 28.65 -18.26
C GLU A 204 8.21 28.42 -17.53
N GLN A 205 8.38 29.03 -16.33
CA GLN A 205 9.60 28.90 -15.55
C GLN A 205 9.69 27.53 -14.82
N TYR A 206 8.59 26.75 -14.79
CA TYR A 206 8.54 25.42 -14.18
C TYR A 206 8.73 24.29 -15.20
N LYS A 207 8.70 24.58 -16.51
CA LYS A 207 8.89 23.56 -17.56
C LYS A 207 10.23 22.85 -17.49
N ARG A 208 11.24 23.49 -16.90
CA ARG A 208 12.55 22.88 -16.63
C ARG A 208 12.50 21.68 -15.67
N TYR A 209 11.38 21.48 -14.96
CA TYR A 209 11.14 20.39 -14.01
C TYR A 209 10.21 19.31 -14.60
N GLN A 210 9.99 19.32 -15.88
CA GLN A 210 9.21 18.35 -16.64
C GLN A 210 10.10 17.64 -17.67
N GLY A 211 9.67 16.44 -18.07
CA GLY A 211 10.29 15.65 -19.13
C GLY A 211 9.23 15.16 -20.13
N ASN A 212 9.63 14.25 -21.01
CA ASN A 212 8.75 13.67 -22.01
C ASN A 212 8.05 12.41 -21.51
N ASP A 213 8.79 11.54 -20.80
CA ASP A 213 8.30 10.26 -20.28
C ASP A 213 7.94 10.39 -18.78
N TYR A 214 6.66 10.48 -18.50
CA TYR A 214 6.16 10.44 -17.12
C TYR A 214 6.16 9.00 -16.60
N SER A 215 6.92 8.72 -15.55
CA SER A 215 7.20 7.35 -15.11
C SER A 215 5.97 6.54 -14.73
N LEU A 216 4.94 7.19 -14.14
CA LEU A 216 3.70 6.50 -13.80
C LEU A 216 2.99 5.96 -15.04
N ASP A 217 2.96 6.73 -16.14
CA ASP A 217 2.35 6.31 -17.40
C ASP A 217 3.10 5.12 -18.00
N VAL A 218 4.44 5.22 -18.03
CA VAL A 218 5.32 4.16 -18.55
C VAL A 218 5.16 2.87 -17.74
N MET A 219 5.08 2.97 -16.40
CA MET A 219 4.87 1.81 -15.53
C MET A 219 3.45 1.23 -15.67
N ALA A 220 2.43 2.08 -15.83
CA ALA A 220 1.05 1.62 -16.04
C ALA A 220 0.89 0.87 -17.37
N ASP A 221 1.51 1.37 -18.45
CA ASP A 221 1.53 0.67 -19.75
C ASP A 221 2.24 -0.69 -19.64
N ASP A 222 3.32 -0.76 -18.87
CA ASP A 222 4.05 -2.01 -18.61
C ASP A 222 3.23 -3.00 -17.76
N ALA A 223 2.41 -2.51 -16.83
CA ALA A 223 1.49 -3.33 -16.05
C ALA A 223 0.39 -3.98 -16.93
N LEU A 224 -0.20 -3.22 -17.85
CA LEU A 224 -1.16 -3.76 -18.82
C LEU A 224 -0.52 -4.84 -19.70
N ARG A 225 0.71 -4.60 -20.16
CA ARG A 225 1.48 -5.58 -20.93
C ARG A 225 1.76 -6.85 -20.11
N PHE A 226 2.15 -6.73 -18.84
CA PHE A 226 2.37 -7.88 -17.96
C PHE A 226 1.10 -8.74 -17.82
N ILE A 227 -0.06 -8.13 -17.62
CA ILE A 227 -1.35 -8.82 -17.53
C ILE A 227 -1.66 -9.56 -18.84
N GLU A 228 -1.51 -8.89 -19.98
CA GLU A 228 -1.75 -9.49 -21.31
C GLU A 228 -0.84 -10.70 -21.58
N GLU A 229 0.47 -10.57 -21.28
CA GLU A 229 1.46 -11.63 -21.51
C GLU A 229 1.25 -12.86 -20.61
N ASN A 230 0.63 -12.69 -19.44
CA ASN A 230 0.43 -13.74 -18.44
C ASN A 230 -1.04 -14.21 -18.30
N ARG A 231 -1.94 -13.77 -19.18
CA ARG A 231 -3.38 -14.05 -19.10
C ARG A 231 -3.77 -15.53 -19.05
N ASP A 232 -2.91 -16.42 -19.54
CA ASP A 232 -3.15 -17.87 -19.58
C ASP A 232 -2.58 -18.63 -18.36
N HIS A 233 -1.99 -17.88 -17.39
CA HIS A 233 -1.38 -18.42 -16.17
C HIS A 233 -1.88 -17.66 -14.94
N PRO A 234 -1.98 -18.29 -13.77
CA PRO A 234 -2.19 -17.52 -12.56
C PRO A 234 -1.02 -16.55 -12.34
N PHE A 235 -1.32 -15.29 -12.06
CA PHE A 235 -0.28 -14.29 -11.80
C PHE A 235 -0.55 -13.51 -10.52
N PHE A 236 0.55 -13.07 -9.91
CA PHE A 236 0.57 -12.06 -8.85
C PHE A 236 1.23 -10.81 -9.38
N LEU A 237 0.50 -9.70 -9.40
CA LEU A 237 1.01 -8.40 -9.79
C LEU A 237 0.98 -7.44 -8.61
N TYR A 238 2.16 -7.09 -8.11
CA TYR A 238 2.38 -6.06 -7.11
C TYR A 238 2.67 -4.73 -7.82
N LEU A 239 1.79 -3.73 -7.61
CA LEU A 239 1.87 -2.41 -8.23
C LEU A 239 2.09 -1.33 -7.16
N PRO A 240 3.32 -1.17 -6.61
CA PRO A 240 3.65 -0.10 -5.72
C PRO A 240 3.86 1.20 -6.51
N PHE A 241 2.78 1.98 -6.68
CA PHE A 241 2.84 3.30 -7.30
C PHE A 241 3.79 4.23 -6.55
N THR A 242 4.21 5.31 -7.19
CA THR A 242 5.04 6.36 -6.60
C THR A 242 4.21 7.58 -6.17
N ILE A 243 2.91 7.53 -6.33
CA ILE A 243 1.95 8.63 -6.15
C ILE A 243 1.04 8.35 -4.95
N PRO A 244 0.68 9.41 -4.19
CA PRO A 244 0.97 10.85 -4.38
C PRO A 244 2.21 11.38 -3.65
N HIS A 245 3.26 10.54 -3.44
CA HIS A 245 4.51 11.03 -2.85
C HIS A 245 5.04 12.27 -3.61
N VAL A 246 5.66 13.18 -2.91
CA VAL A 246 6.29 14.36 -3.50
C VAL A 246 7.66 14.00 -4.14
N ALA A 247 8.14 14.71 -5.17
CA ALA A 247 7.77 16.08 -5.59
C ALA A 247 6.42 16.16 -6.33
N LEU A 248 5.82 17.37 -6.32
CA LEU A 248 4.60 17.64 -7.07
C LEU A 248 4.93 17.79 -8.56
N GLN A 249 4.93 16.68 -9.28
CA GLN A 249 5.14 16.64 -10.73
C GLN A 249 3.98 15.90 -11.38
N VAL A 250 3.37 16.51 -12.36
CA VAL A 250 2.21 15.96 -13.05
C VAL A 250 2.16 16.51 -14.49
N PRO A 251 1.73 15.70 -15.48
CA PRO A 251 1.51 16.20 -16.83
C PRO A 251 0.46 17.30 -16.88
N ASP A 252 0.62 18.26 -17.81
CA ASP A 252 -0.30 19.39 -17.98
C ASP A 252 -1.75 18.96 -18.15
N SER A 253 -2.02 17.81 -18.78
CA SER A 253 -3.37 17.26 -18.94
C SER A 253 -4.06 16.92 -17.64
N SER A 254 -3.31 16.47 -16.62
CA SER A 254 -3.85 16.18 -15.29
C SER A 254 -4.02 17.47 -14.49
N LEU A 255 -3.05 18.40 -14.59
CA LEU A 255 -3.15 19.71 -13.96
C LEU A 255 -4.38 20.49 -14.47
N ALA A 256 -4.67 20.44 -15.78
CA ALA A 256 -5.80 21.10 -16.40
C ALA A 256 -7.16 20.58 -15.89
N GLN A 257 -7.23 19.37 -15.34
CA GLN A 257 -8.48 18.86 -14.75
C GLN A 257 -8.94 19.66 -13.54
N TYR A 258 -8.04 20.44 -12.93
CA TYR A 258 -8.29 21.28 -11.75
C TYR A 258 -8.13 22.75 -12.03
N ASP A 259 -8.27 23.19 -13.30
CA ASP A 259 -8.21 24.60 -13.68
C ASP A 259 -9.31 25.42 -12.97
N GLY A 260 -8.87 26.39 -12.16
CA GLY A 260 -9.75 27.26 -11.39
C GLY A 260 -10.50 26.58 -10.24
N ALA A 261 -10.15 25.35 -9.89
CA ALA A 261 -10.78 24.62 -8.78
C ALA A 261 -10.36 25.16 -7.41
N PHE A 262 -9.10 25.62 -7.29
CA PHE A 262 -8.52 26.05 -6.02
C PHE A 262 -7.92 27.46 -6.13
N GLU A 263 -8.02 28.22 -5.03
CA GLU A 263 -7.20 29.41 -4.82
C GLU A 263 -5.89 28.94 -4.20
N GLU A 264 -4.77 29.10 -4.90
CA GLU A 264 -3.49 28.53 -4.51
C GLU A 264 -2.32 29.45 -4.80
N GLU A 265 -1.30 29.41 -3.94
CA GLU A 265 -0.06 30.14 -4.10
C GLU A 265 1.06 29.19 -4.53
N PRO A 266 2.02 29.65 -5.35
CA PRO A 266 3.14 28.82 -5.76
C PRO A 266 3.97 28.31 -4.56
N TYR A 267 4.24 27.00 -4.55
CA TYR A 267 5.23 26.39 -3.69
C TYR A 267 6.62 26.58 -4.30
N LEU A 268 7.52 27.24 -3.58
CA LEU A 268 8.83 27.65 -4.13
C LEU A 268 9.94 26.59 -3.94
N GLY A 269 9.56 25.43 -3.46
CA GLY A 269 10.52 24.36 -3.14
C GLY A 269 11.26 24.64 -1.83
N ASP A 270 11.52 23.61 -1.10
CA ASP A 270 12.49 23.60 -0.02
C ASP A 270 13.70 22.73 -0.46
N PRO A 271 14.74 22.60 0.35
CA PRO A 271 15.88 21.75 -0.04
C PRO A 271 15.51 20.32 -0.32
N THR A 272 14.27 19.92 -0.03
CA THR A 272 13.82 18.53 -0.06
C THR A 272 13.08 18.18 -1.35
N TYR A 273 12.26 19.11 -1.95
CA TYR A 273 11.43 18.79 -3.12
C TYR A 273 11.26 19.97 -4.08
N LEU A 274 10.99 19.66 -5.35
CA LEU A 274 10.82 20.62 -6.45
C LEU A 274 9.68 21.61 -6.20
N PRO A 275 9.84 22.85 -6.67
CA PRO A 275 8.77 23.85 -6.65
C PRO A 275 7.67 23.52 -7.66
N HIS A 276 6.45 24.00 -7.37
CA HIS A 276 5.32 23.92 -8.30
C HIS A 276 4.47 25.20 -8.23
N HIS A 277 4.06 25.74 -9.38
CA HIS A 277 3.27 26.99 -9.44
C HIS A 277 1.80 26.80 -9.00
N ARG A 278 1.28 25.56 -8.99
CA ARG A 278 -0.07 25.21 -8.58
C ARG A 278 -0.04 23.93 -7.74
N PRO A 279 0.40 24.00 -6.48
CA PRO A 279 0.66 22.81 -5.66
C PRO A 279 -0.61 21.99 -5.34
N LEU A 280 -1.74 22.65 -5.03
CA LEU A 280 -2.99 21.98 -4.73
C LEU A 280 -3.54 21.22 -5.96
N SER A 281 -3.56 21.92 -7.10
CA SER A 281 -4.00 21.32 -8.37
C SER A 281 -3.09 20.18 -8.82
N ALA A 282 -1.78 20.30 -8.59
CA ALA A 282 -0.81 19.25 -8.91
C ALA A 282 -1.04 18.00 -8.05
N TYR A 283 -1.20 18.15 -6.75
CA TYR A 283 -1.45 17.04 -5.83
C TYR A 283 -2.74 16.30 -6.19
N ALA A 284 -3.85 17.04 -6.36
CA ALA A 284 -5.11 16.45 -6.78
C ALA A 284 -5.01 15.77 -8.15
N GLY A 285 -4.28 16.40 -9.10
CA GLY A 285 -4.04 15.85 -10.44
C GLY A 285 -3.19 14.58 -10.44
N MET A 286 -2.23 14.46 -9.53
CA MET A 286 -1.42 13.23 -9.34
C MET A 286 -2.32 12.06 -8.91
N ILE A 287 -3.14 12.25 -7.88
CA ILE A 287 -4.06 11.21 -7.37
C ILE A 287 -5.07 10.82 -8.44
N THR A 288 -5.69 11.79 -9.13
CA THR A 288 -6.64 11.51 -10.22
C THR A 288 -5.98 10.74 -11.37
N ARG A 289 -4.71 11.03 -11.70
CA ARG A 289 -3.99 10.28 -12.74
C ARG A 289 -3.72 8.84 -12.31
N MET A 290 -3.38 8.59 -11.06
CA MET A 290 -3.26 7.22 -10.53
C MET A 290 -4.60 6.48 -10.63
N ASP A 291 -5.69 7.14 -10.26
CA ASP A 291 -7.05 6.61 -10.38
C ASP A 291 -7.40 6.26 -11.84
N ASP A 292 -7.04 7.14 -12.82
CA ASP A 292 -7.23 6.87 -14.24
C ASP A 292 -6.47 5.60 -14.69
N HIS A 293 -5.23 5.41 -14.23
CA HIS A 293 -4.47 4.19 -14.55
C HIS A 293 -5.03 2.94 -13.87
N ILE A 294 -5.54 3.06 -12.65
CA ILE A 294 -6.26 1.96 -11.98
C ILE A 294 -7.51 1.59 -12.80
N GLY A 295 -8.25 2.60 -13.28
CA GLY A 295 -9.37 2.38 -14.19
C GLY A 295 -8.98 1.58 -15.44
N ARG A 296 -7.86 1.94 -16.09
CA ARG A 296 -7.35 1.20 -17.26
C ARG A 296 -7.01 -0.25 -16.93
N ILE A 297 -6.44 -0.52 -15.75
CA ILE A 297 -6.12 -1.89 -15.31
C ILE A 297 -7.40 -2.70 -15.09
N LEU A 298 -8.41 -2.12 -14.41
CA LEU A 298 -9.70 -2.79 -14.19
C LEU A 298 -10.40 -3.10 -15.51
N ASP A 299 -10.46 -2.13 -16.42
CA ASP A 299 -11.07 -2.29 -17.73
C ASP A 299 -10.35 -3.34 -18.58
N HIS A 300 -9.00 -3.41 -18.50
CA HIS A 300 -8.20 -4.40 -19.20
C HIS A 300 -8.44 -5.83 -18.68
N LEU A 301 -8.59 -6.00 -17.37
CA LEU A 301 -8.98 -7.29 -16.79
C LEU A 301 -10.38 -7.72 -17.28
N ASP A 302 -11.33 -6.78 -17.39
CA ASP A 302 -12.67 -7.04 -17.93
C ASP A 302 -12.60 -7.41 -19.43
N GLU A 303 -11.84 -6.67 -20.24
CA GLU A 303 -11.66 -6.91 -21.68
C GLU A 303 -11.05 -8.28 -22.00
N LEU A 304 -10.12 -8.73 -21.15
CA LEU A 304 -9.48 -10.06 -21.27
C LEU A 304 -10.33 -11.20 -20.69
N GLY A 305 -11.46 -10.88 -20.04
CA GLY A 305 -12.30 -11.87 -19.37
C GLY A 305 -11.67 -12.47 -18.13
N LEU A 306 -10.73 -11.76 -17.49
CA LEU A 306 -10.00 -12.21 -16.29
C LEU A 306 -10.65 -11.75 -14.99
N ALA A 307 -11.53 -10.75 -15.02
CA ALA A 307 -12.05 -10.06 -13.84
C ALA A 307 -12.73 -10.99 -12.83
N GLU A 308 -13.50 -11.98 -13.29
CA GLU A 308 -14.22 -12.95 -12.43
C GLU A 308 -13.26 -13.84 -11.62
N ASN A 309 -12.06 -14.11 -12.16
CA ASN A 309 -11.03 -14.93 -11.52
C ASN A 309 -9.82 -14.09 -11.07
N THR A 310 -10.04 -12.84 -10.69
CA THR A 310 -8.98 -11.93 -10.21
C THR A 310 -9.41 -11.23 -8.93
N VAL A 311 -8.59 -11.38 -7.89
CA VAL A 311 -8.67 -10.56 -6.67
C VAL A 311 -7.91 -9.27 -6.93
N VAL A 312 -8.58 -8.13 -6.83
CA VAL A 312 -7.96 -6.80 -6.94
C VAL A 312 -8.04 -6.11 -5.58
N MET A 313 -6.90 -5.67 -5.06
CA MET A 313 -6.82 -4.91 -3.83
C MET A 313 -6.07 -3.59 -4.04
N PHE A 314 -6.48 -2.55 -3.31
CA PHE A 314 -5.82 -1.25 -3.27
C PHE A 314 -5.63 -0.80 -1.82
N ALA A 315 -4.42 -0.32 -1.49
CA ALA A 315 -4.10 0.27 -0.19
C ALA A 315 -3.09 1.42 -0.34
N SER A 316 -2.67 2.05 0.78
CA SER A 316 -1.56 3.01 0.84
C SER A 316 -0.47 2.51 1.79
N ASP A 317 0.80 2.78 1.51
CA ASP A 317 1.92 2.29 2.31
C ASP A 317 2.08 3.00 3.67
N ASN A 318 1.58 4.22 3.81
CA ASN A 318 1.47 4.99 5.07
C ASN A 318 0.49 6.16 4.88
N GLY A 319 0.28 6.95 5.94
CA GLY A 319 -0.54 8.15 5.87
C GLY A 319 0.05 9.26 5.02
N THR A 320 -0.77 10.29 4.75
CA THR A 320 -0.41 11.44 3.89
C THR A 320 0.82 12.20 4.38
N THR A 321 1.58 12.74 3.43
CA THR A 321 2.74 13.61 3.70
C THR A 321 2.33 15.02 4.16
N TYR A 322 3.32 15.78 4.67
CA TYR A 322 3.17 17.18 5.12
C TYR A 322 4.23 18.10 4.52
N THR A 323 4.93 17.64 3.49
CA THR A 323 6.07 18.35 2.88
C THR A 323 5.84 18.59 1.39
N GLY A 324 6.75 19.29 0.74
CA GLY A 324 6.80 19.40 -0.72
C GLY A 324 5.65 20.18 -1.35
N GLY A 325 4.95 21.03 -0.57
CA GLY A 325 3.81 21.83 -1.06
C GLY A 325 2.45 21.13 -0.91
N VAL A 326 2.39 19.93 -0.28
CA VAL A 326 1.13 19.28 0.06
C VAL A 326 0.47 19.97 1.24
N ASP A 327 -0.83 20.26 1.11
CA ASP A 327 -1.67 20.81 2.18
C ASP A 327 -2.70 19.74 2.62
N ALA A 328 -2.29 18.92 3.59
CA ALA A 328 -3.11 17.84 4.12
C ALA A 328 -4.34 18.33 4.88
N GLU A 329 -4.31 19.57 5.43
CA GLU A 329 -5.45 20.17 6.12
C GLU A 329 -6.49 20.65 5.09
N PHE A 330 -6.05 21.32 4.02
CA PHE A 330 -6.93 21.77 2.93
C PHE A 330 -7.72 20.60 2.31
N PHE A 331 -7.07 19.45 2.08
CA PHE A 331 -7.70 18.27 1.49
C PHE A 331 -8.39 17.37 2.51
N GLU A 332 -8.35 17.71 3.81
CA GLU A 332 -8.84 16.82 4.88
C GLU A 332 -8.27 15.39 4.75
N SER A 333 -6.99 15.30 4.35
CA SER A 333 -6.33 14.06 3.91
C SER A 333 -6.37 12.92 4.93
N THR A 334 -6.49 13.24 6.22
CA THR A 334 -6.58 12.24 7.29
C THR A 334 -8.02 11.91 7.70
N ALA A 335 -9.04 12.56 7.14
CA ALA A 335 -10.44 12.48 7.59
C ALA A 335 -10.57 12.78 9.12
N GLY A 336 -9.76 13.70 9.63
CA GLY A 336 -9.73 14.10 11.04
C GLY A 336 -8.90 13.21 11.96
N LEU A 337 -8.35 12.09 11.50
CA LEU A 337 -7.45 11.24 12.28
C LEU A 337 -6.18 12.00 12.65
N ARG A 338 -5.69 11.80 13.89
CA ARG A 338 -4.50 12.48 14.40
C ARG A 338 -3.22 11.97 13.74
N GLY A 339 -2.30 12.90 13.42
CA GLY A 339 -0.99 12.59 12.87
C GLY A 339 -0.97 12.50 11.35
N LEU A 340 0.23 12.43 10.79
CA LEU A 340 0.55 12.37 9.36
C LEU A 340 1.70 11.37 9.18
N LYS A 341 2.24 11.21 7.98
CA LYS A 341 3.44 10.40 7.69
C LYS A 341 4.52 10.60 8.77
N GLY A 342 5.13 9.51 9.21
CA GLY A 342 6.13 9.51 10.29
C GLY A 342 5.52 9.53 11.70
N SER A 343 4.19 9.50 11.84
CA SER A 343 3.50 9.45 13.13
C SER A 343 2.88 8.06 13.37
N LEU A 344 2.93 7.56 14.61
CA LEU A 344 2.26 6.32 15.00
C LEU A 344 0.83 6.54 15.51
N TYR A 345 0.30 7.77 15.46
CA TYR A 345 -1.14 8.01 15.64
C TYR A 345 -1.90 7.57 14.39
N GLU A 346 -3.23 7.46 14.51
CA GLU A 346 -4.10 6.89 13.48
C GLU A 346 -3.84 7.45 12.08
N GLY A 347 -3.72 8.79 11.93
CA GLY A 347 -3.51 9.44 10.62
C GLY A 347 -2.18 9.11 9.92
N GLY A 348 -1.20 8.57 10.65
CA GLY A 348 0.08 8.14 10.06
C GLY A 348 0.12 6.67 9.64
N ILE A 349 -0.74 5.82 10.22
CA ILE A 349 -0.69 4.36 10.00
C ILE A 349 -2.03 3.73 9.58
N ARG A 350 -3.18 4.37 9.82
CA ARG A 350 -4.46 3.89 9.32
C ARG A 350 -4.65 4.35 7.89
N VAL A 351 -4.83 3.40 6.98
CA VAL A 351 -4.82 3.62 5.53
C VAL A 351 -6.06 3.00 4.88
N PRO A 352 -6.48 3.45 3.69
CA PRO A 352 -7.57 2.79 2.98
C PRO A 352 -7.15 1.37 2.57
N LEU A 353 -8.12 0.45 2.57
CA LEU A 353 -8.04 -0.84 1.90
C LEU A 353 -9.37 -1.08 1.18
N ILE A 354 -9.29 -1.34 -0.10
CA ILE A 354 -10.43 -1.73 -0.94
C ILE A 354 -10.09 -3.08 -1.56
N ALA A 355 -11.03 -4.03 -1.57
CA ALA A 355 -10.87 -5.34 -2.17
C ALA A 355 -12.08 -5.70 -3.04
N ARG A 356 -11.82 -6.21 -4.26
CA ARG A 356 -12.84 -6.70 -5.20
C ARG A 356 -12.48 -8.12 -5.63
N TRP A 357 -13.44 -9.02 -5.56
CA TRP A 357 -13.37 -10.37 -6.11
C TRP A 357 -14.78 -10.79 -6.52
N PRO A 358 -15.18 -10.63 -7.79
CA PRO A 358 -16.53 -10.91 -8.24
C PRO A 358 -16.97 -12.34 -7.90
N GLY A 359 -18.22 -12.49 -7.43
CA GLY A 359 -18.75 -13.80 -7.03
C GLY A 359 -18.26 -14.33 -5.67
N HIS A 360 -17.27 -13.68 -5.03
CA HIS A 360 -16.72 -14.06 -3.72
C HIS A 360 -16.89 -12.95 -2.68
N ILE A 361 -16.51 -11.73 -2.98
CA ILE A 361 -16.70 -10.55 -2.13
C ILE A 361 -18.02 -9.89 -2.50
N GLU A 362 -18.89 -9.66 -1.50
CA GLU A 362 -20.18 -8.97 -1.71
C GLU A 362 -19.94 -7.50 -2.04
N ALA A 363 -20.45 -7.07 -3.19
CA ALA A 363 -20.27 -5.71 -3.70
C ALA A 363 -20.95 -4.65 -2.82
N GLY A 364 -20.28 -3.50 -2.66
CA GLY A 364 -20.79 -2.35 -1.89
C GLY A 364 -20.84 -2.56 -0.38
N THR A 365 -20.07 -3.52 0.13
CA THR A 365 -19.98 -3.81 1.56
C THR A 365 -18.84 -3.05 2.25
N GLU A 366 -18.94 -2.96 3.57
CA GLU A 366 -17.94 -2.35 4.45
C GLU A 366 -17.57 -3.32 5.56
N SER A 367 -16.28 -3.38 5.91
CA SER A 367 -15.78 -4.15 7.03
C SER A 367 -15.05 -3.24 8.03
N ASP A 368 -15.37 -3.38 9.30
CA ASP A 368 -14.66 -2.76 10.43
C ASP A 368 -13.61 -3.71 11.05
N GLU A 369 -13.37 -4.83 10.40
CA GLU A 369 -12.35 -5.79 10.83
C GLU A 369 -10.96 -5.14 10.87
N VAL A 370 -10.29 -5.31 12.02
CA VAL A 370 -8.95 -4.76 12.25
C VAL A 370 -7.91 -5.60 11.53
N SER A 371 -7.19 -5.00 10.60
CA SER A 371 -6.18 -5.69 9.80
C SER A 371 -4.93 -4.83 9.60
N ALA A 372 -3.82 -5.47 9.26
CA ALA A 372 -2.55 -4.78 9.01
C ALA A 372 -1.79 -5.41 7.84
N PHE A 373 -0.76 -4.74 7.35
CA PHE A 373 0.01 -5.17 6.18
C PHE A 373 0.59 -6.58 6.29
N TRP A 374 1.05 -6.98 7.45
CA TRP A 374 1.55 -8.35 7.66
C TRP A 374 0.48 -9.44 7.55
N ASP A 375 -0.81 -9.06 7.48
CA ASP A 375 -1.94 -9.98 7.22
C ASP A 375 -2.06 -10.37 5.74
N MET A 376 -1.43 -9.62 4.84
CA MET A 376 -1.55 -9.88 3.40
C MET A 376 -0.87 -11.18 2.99
N MET A 377 0.25 -11.56 3.62
CA MET A 377 0.92 -12.82 3.31
C MET A 377 0.03 -14.03 3.58
N PRO A 378 -0.53 -14.25 4.78
CA PRO A 378 -1.43 -15.38 5.01
C PRO A 378 -2.75 -15.26 4.22
N THR A 379 -3.22 -14.05 3.91
CA THR A 379 -4.41 -13.84 3.08
C THR A 379 -4.18 -14.34 1.65
N PHE A 380 -3.04 -14.00 1.05
CA PHE A 380 -2.70 -14.45 -0.30
C PHE A 380 -2.38 -15.95 -0.32
N ALA A 381 -1.84 -16.51 0.76
CA ALA A 381 -1.69 -17.96 0.90
C ALA A 381 -3.05 -18.67 0.83
N ASP A 382 -4.02 -18.20 1.61
CA ASP A 382 -5.38 -18.78 1.61
C ASP A 382 -6.07 -18.61 0.25
N ILE A 383 -5.93 -17.45 -0.40
CA ILE A 383 -6.46 -17.20 -1.76
C ILE A 383 -5.83 -18.15 -2.78
N ALA A 384 -4.53 -18.38 -2.67
CA ALA A 384 -3.79 -19.29 -3.56
C ALA A 384 -3.98 -20.78 -3.20
N GLY A 385 -4.61 -21.08 -2.06
CA GLY A 385 -4.82 -22.46 -1.58
C GLY A 385 -3.54 -23.14 -1.11
N VAL A 386 -2.56 -22.36 -0.59
CA VAL A 386 -1.30 -22.84 -0.04
C VAL A 386 -1.16 -22.51 1.44
N GLU A 387 -0.25 -23.19 2.13
CA GLU A 387 0.01 -22.93 3.55
C GLU A 387 0.93 -21.70 3.71
N ALA A 388 0.51 -20.73 4.55
CA ALA A 388 1.35 -19.62 4.92
C ALA A 388 2.51 -20.07 5.82
N PRO A 389 3.66 -19.37 5.83
CA PRO A 389 4.74 -19.66 6.79
C PRO A 389 4.25 -19.59 8.23
N ALA A 390 4.70 -20.54 9.06
CA ALA A 390 4.26 -20.61 10.47
C ALA A 390 4.84 -19.50 11.35
N ASP A 391 5.98 -18.92 10.96
CA ASP A 391 6.70 -17.90 11.73
C ASP A 391 6.47 -16.49 11.16
N ILE A 392 5.21 -16.07 11.06
CA ILE A 392 4.78 -14.72 10.68
C ILE A 392 3.86 -14.13 11.76
N ASP A 393 3.68 -12.81 11.73
CA ASP A 393 2.80 -12.09 12.67
C ASP A 393 1.38 -11.93 12.13
N GLY A 394 1.21 -12.18 10.84
CA GLY A 394 -0.04 -12.00 10.12
C GLY A 394 -1.08 -13.09 10.41
N THR A 395 -2.34 -12.69 10.29
CA THR A 395 -3.51 -13.58 10.29
C THR A 395 -4.37 -13.25 9.06
N SER A 396 -4.80 -14.25 8.31
CA SER A 396 -5.56 -14.05 7.08
C SER A 396 -6.86 -13.25 7.31
N ILE A 397 -7.12 -12.29 6.43
CA ILE A 397 -8.39 -11.55 6.37
C ILE A 397 -9.36 -12.15 5.34
N LEU A 398 -9.03 -13.28 4.72
CA LEU A 398 -9.94 -13.93 3.77
C LEU A 398 -11.33 -14.20 4.36
N PRO A 399 -11.49 -14.66 5.62
CA PRO A 399 -12.82 -14.79 6.21
C PRO A 399 -13.62 -13.49 6.20
N ALA A 400 -12.99 -12.35 6.58
CA ALA A 400 -13.65 -11.04 6.54
C ALA A 400 -14.02 -10.61 5.11
N LEU A 401 -13.16 -10.88 4.13
CA LEU A 401 -13.44 -10.63 2.71
C LEU A 401 -14.65 -11.44 2.20
N LEU A 402 -14.88 -12.63 2.75
CA LEU A 402 -16.02 -13.49 2.43
C LEU A 402 -17.25 -13.22 3.31
N GLY A 403 -17.24 -12.16 4.12
CA GLY A 403 -18.34 -11.78 5.02
C GLY A 403 -18.47 -12.64 6.28
N GLU A 404 -17.42 -13.37 6.64
CA GLU A 404 -17.35 -14.18 7.85
C GLU A 404 -16.67 -13.40 8.99
N GLN A 405 -17.03 -13.71 10.24
CA GLN A 405 -16.37 -13.10 11.39
C GLN A 405 -15.00 -13.73 11.63
N ARG A 406 -14.02 -12.90 11.91
CA ARG A 406 -12.70 -13.31 12.37
C ARG A 406 -12.61 -13.07 13.90
N ASN A 407 -12.32 -14.11 14.67
CA ASN A 407 -12.00 -13.97 16.09
C ASN A 407 -10.49 -13.79 16.21
N ASP A 408 -10.04 -12.54 16.30
CA ASP A 408 -8.63 -12.20 16.41
C ASP A 408 -8.41 -11.27 17.62
N ASP A 409 -7.91 -11.86 18.72
CA ASP A 409 -7.60 -11.16 19.96
C ASP A 409 -6.12 -10.72 20.04
N ARG A 410 -5.39 -10.72 18.91
CA ARG A 410 -3.97 -10.38 18.87
C ARG A 410 -3.71 -8.91 19.13
N SER A 411 -2.46 -8.63 19.49
CA SER A 411 -1.94 -7.26 19.55
C SER A 411 -1.29 -6.89 18.20
N LEU A 412 -1.52 -5.66 17.74
CA LEU A 412 -0.77 -5.08 16.63
C LEU A 412 0.33 -4.18 17.19
N TYR A 413 1.53 -4.24 16.60
CA TYR A 413 2.69 -3.49 17.07
C TYR A 413 3.35 -2.71 15.94
N TRP A 414 3.73 -1.47 16.26
CA TRP A 414 4.53 -0.59 15.39
C TRP A 414 5.67 0.05 16.16
N GLU A 415 6.80 0.27 15.51
CA GLU A 415 7.86 1.17 15.96
C GLU A 415 8.37 2.02 14.81
N TYR A 416 8.87 3.20 15.14
CA TYR A 416 9.45 4.14 14.20
C TYR A 416 10.60 4.92 14.85
N HIS A 417 11.69 5.13 14.10
CA HIS A 417 12.94 5.68 14.64
C HIS A 417 13.23 7.11 14.22
N GLY A 418 12.64 7.58 13.11
CA GLY A 418 12.99 8.86 12.46
C GLY A 418 12.45 10.11 13.12
N LEU A 419 11.29 10.06 13.80
CA LEU A 419 10.69 11.22 14.48
C LEU A 419 10.52 10.97 15.97
N TRP A 420 10.27 12.04 16.73
CA TRP A 420 9.95 11.98 18.17
C TRP A 420 11.02 11.30 19.02
N ASN A 421 12.27 11.24 18.52
CA ASN A 421 13.35 10.50 19.16
C ASN A 421 13.00 9.02 19.39
N GLY A 422 12.35 8.42 18.38
CA GLY A 422 11.80 7.08 18.40
C GLY A 422 10.43 6.97 19.06
N ALA A 423 9.59 6.10 18.52
CA ALA A 423 8.23 5.86 19.01
C ALA A 423 7.85 4.39 18.91
N GLN A 424 6.92 3.97 19.77
CA GLN A 424 6.23 2.67 19.72
C GLN A 424 4.73 2.89 19.80
N ALA A 425 3.95 2.06 19.10
CA ALA A 425 2.51 1.97 19.29
C ALA A 425 2.07 0.51 19.35
N VAL A 426 1.03 0.26 20.15
CA VAL A 426 0.39 -1.06 20.27
C VAL A 426 -1.11 -0.87 20.27
N ARG A 427 -1.81 -1.67 19.46
CA ARG A 427 -3.27 -1.78 19.51
C ARG A 427 -3.67 -3.15 20.07
N VAL A 428 -4.58 -3.18 21.03
CA VAL A 428 -5.20 -4.39 21.61
C VAL A 428 -6.70 -4.16 21.66
N GLY A 429 -7.44 -4.79 20.76
CA GLY A 429 -8.88 -4.53 20.62
C GLY A 429 -9.16 -3.05 20.31
N GLN A 430 -9.97 -2.39 21.16
CA GLN A 430 -10.27 -0.97 21.07
C GLN A 430 -9.17 -0.05 21.62
N TRP A 431 -8.24 -0.59 22.40
CA TRP A 431 -7.22 0.20 23.08
C TRP A 431 -5.99 0.40 22.21
N LYS A 432 -5.51 1.63 22.15
CA LYS A 432 -4.22 1.95 21.53
C LYS A 432 -3.34 2.72 22.51
N GLY A 433 -2.13 2.21 22.70
CA GLY A 433 -1.07 2.89 23.46
C GLY A 433 0.02 3.41 22.56
N VAL A 434 0.50 4.64 22.82
CA VAL A 434 1.60 5.28 22.11
C VAL A 434 2.67 5.69 23.11
N ARG A 435 3.93 5.35 22.83
CA ARG A 435 5.11 5.74 23.63
C ARG A 435 6.05 6.52 22.72
N LEU A 436 6.40 7.75 23.10
CA LEU A 436 7.31 8.62 22.38
C LEU A 436 8.64 8.75 23.12
N GLY A 437 9.72 9.11 22.41
CA GLY A 437 11.03 9.39 22.99
C GLY A 437 11.80 8.15 23.45
N VAL A 438 11.54 6.98 22.88
CA VAL A 438 12.08 5.69 23.32
C VAL A 438 13.61 5.57 23.19
N HIS A 439 14.25 6.41 22.37
CA HIS A 439 15.72 6.47 22.30
C HIS A 439 16.34 7.22 23.47
N GLU A 440 15.61 8.13 24.12
CA GLU A 440 16.06 8.80 25.34
C GLU A 440 15.66 8.03 26.58
N ASP A 441 14.40 7.57 26.64
CA ASP A 441 13.85 6.78 27.75
C ASP A 441 12.99 5.62 27.20
N PRO A 442 13.54 4.39 27.15
CA PRO A 442 12.77 3.20 26.75
C PRO A 442 11.55 2.92 27.62
N HIS A 443 11.47 3.53 28.81
CA HIS A 443 10.37 3.40 29.75
C HIS A 443 9.50 4.67 29.83
N ALA A 444 9.60 5.58 28.84
CA ALA A 444 8.78 6.77 28.77
C ALA A 444 7.29 6.46 28.99
N PRO A 445 6.49 7.41 29.51
CA PRO A 445 5.06 7.21 29.70
C PRO A 445 4.34 6.76 28.42
N ILE A 446 3.34 5.90 28.58
CA ILE A 446 2.46 5.47 27.50
C ILE A 446 1.19 6.31 27.55
N GLU A 447 0.86 7.00 26.46
CA GLU A 447 -0.45 7.57 26.21
C GLU A 447 -1.42 6.42 25.88
N LEU A 448 -2.67 6.48 26.33
CA LEU A 448 -3.69 5.46 26.07
C LEU A 448 -4.95 6.07 25.48
N TYR A 449 -5.47 5.48 24.42
CA TYR A 449 -6.68 5.91 23.72
C TYR A 449 -7.66 4.75 23.57
N ASP A 450 -8.97 5.06 23.67
CA ASP A 450 -10.08 4.16 23.34
C ASP A 450 -10.58 4.51 21.93
N LEU A 451 -10.16 3.76 20.93
CA LEU A 451 -10.47 4.06 19.52
C LEU A 451 -11.95 3.87 19.14
N GLU A 452 -12.75 3.18 19.94
CA GLU A 452 -14.20 3.12 19.75
C GLU A 452 -14.89 4.43 20.20
N ALA A 453 -14.44 5.02 21.31
CA ALA A 453 -15.00 6.23 21.87
C ALA A 453 -14.29 7.50 21.34
N ASP A 454 -13.01 7.42 21.02
CA ASP A 454 -12.13 8.51 20.59
C ASP A 454 -11.21 8.06 19.44
N PRO A 455 -11.74 7.83 18.24
CA PRO A 455 -10.94 7.42 17.08
C PRO A 455 -9.93 8.47 16.60
N PHE A 456 -10.02 9.69 17.12
CA PHE A 456 -9.16 10.83 16.80
C PHE A 456 -8.01 11.02 17.80
N GLU A 457 -7.90 10.17 18.83
CA GLU A 457 -6.81 10.19 19.83
C GLU A 457 -6.67 11.57 20.49
N THR A 458 -7.79 12.18 20.88
CA THR A 458 -7.85 13.54 21.44
C THR A 458 -7.60 13.59 22.95
N SER A 459 -7.82 12.48 23.66
CA SER A 459 -7.81 12.44 25.11
C SER A 459 -7.01 11.23 25.62
N ASP A 460 -5.83 11.50 26.20
CA ASP A 460 -5.08 10.47 26.94
C ASP A 460 -5.82 10.07 28.22
N ILE A 461 -6.11 8.78 28.33
CA ILE A 461 -6.84 8.19 29.48
C ILE A 461 -6.01 7.16 30.25
N ALA A 462 -4.68 7.15 30.08
CA ALA A 462 -3.75 6.18 30.69
C ALA A 462 -3.94 6.07 32.21
N ASP A 463 -4.09 7.19 32.90
CA ASP A 463 -4.28 7.25 34.37
C ASP A 463 -5.55 6.52 34.84
N ARG A 464 -6.56 6.38 33.95
CA ARG A 464 -7.86 5.74 34.27
C ARG A 464 -7.81 4.22 34.11
N TYR A 465 -6.90 3.70 33.31
CA TYR A 465 -6.83 2.29 32.93
C TYR A 465 -5.41 1.68 33.08
N PRO A 466 -4.79 1.75 34.27
CA PRO A 466 -3.40 1.30 34.47
C PRO A 466 -3.19 -0.18 34.12
N GLY A 467 -4.20 -1.03 34.24
CA GLY A 467 -4.11 -2.44 33.85
C GLY A 467 -3.99 -2.65 32.32
N VAL A 468 -4.65 -1.80 31.53
CA VAL A 468 -4.52 -1.81 30.05
C VAL A 468 -3.14 -1.28 29.64
N VAL A 469 -2.68 -0.22 30.30
CA VAL A 469 -1.33 0.33 30.07
C VAL A 469 -0.25 -0.73 30.32
N GLU A 470 -0.39 -1.55 31.38
CA GLU A 470 0.56 -2.63 31.68
C GLU A 470 0.53 -3.75 30.64
N GLN A 471 -0.66 -4.12 30.13
CA GLN A 471 -0.80 -5.08 29.04
C GLN A 471 -0.10 -4.59 27.77
N ILE A 472 -0.31 -3.33 27.40
CA ILE A 472 0.34 -2.69 26.23
C ILE A 472 1.85 -2.61 26.43
N ARG A 473 2.32 -2.24 27.64
CA ARG A 473 3.74 -2.21 28.00
C ARG A 473 4.39 -3.57 27.78
N ALA A 474 3.77 -4.66 28.22
CA ALA A 474 4.30 -6.01 28.06
C ALA A 474 4.49 -6.38 26.57
N VAL A 475 3.60 -5.91 25.68
CA VAL A 475 3.78 -6.10 24.24
C VAL A 475 4.93 -5.25 23.72
N MET A 476 5.03 -3.97 24.10
CA MET A 476 6.12 -3.08 23.70
C MET A 476 7.50 -3.63 24.11
N ASP A 477 7.58 -4.19 25.31
CA ASP A 477 8.82 -4.73 25.88
C ASP A 477 9.20 -6.10 25.29
N SER A 478 8.32 -6.77 24.55
CA SER A 478 8.56 -8.05 23.85
C SER A 478 9.27 -7.91 22.50
N ARG A 479 9.57 -6.69 22.05
CA ARG A 479 10.26 -6.44 20.78
C ARG A 479 11.62 -7.14 20.71
N THR A 480 11.99 -7.59 19.53
CA THR A 480 13.33 -8.12 19.29
C THR A 480 14.33 -7.01 19.01
N GLU A 481 15.59 -7.20 19.39
CA GLU A 481 16.66 -6.31 18.96
C GLU A 481 16.89 -6.41 17.45
N SER A 482 17.25 -5.28 16.85
CA SER A 482 17.66 -5.22 15.45
C SER A 482 19.17 -5.44 15.32
N ASP A 483 19.60 -6.11 14.25
CA ASP A 483 21.02 -6.20 13.89
C ASP A 483 21.57 -4.82 13.48
N HIS A 484 20.71 -3.93 12.99
CA HIS A 484 21.06 -2.53 12.75
C HIS A 484 21.00 -1.76 14.07
N LYS A 485 22.16 -1.56 14.70
CA LYS A 485 22.28 -0.96 16.04
C LYS A 485 21.52 0.36 16.26
N PRO A 486 21.46 1.31 15.30
CA PRO A 486 20.70 2.54 15.46
C PRO A 486 19.20 2.33 15.71
N TRP A 487 18.64 1.17 15.37
CA TRP A 487 17.25 0.84 15.63
C TRP A 487 17.01 0.14 16.96
N ASN A 488 18.03 -0.02 17.78
CA ASN A 488 17.85 -0.52 19.14
C ASN A 488 17.64 0.67 20.09
N PHE A 489 16.65 0.57 20.97
CA PHE A 489 16.43 1.56 22.01
C PHE A 489 17.58 1.50 23.01
N ALA A 490 17.90 2.61 23.66
CA ALA A 490 19.00 2.66 24.63
C ALA A 490 18.75 1.59 25.70
N SER A 491 19.69 0.65 25.85
CA SER A 491 19.70 -0.20 27.04
C SER A 491 19.94 0.74 28.22
N THR A 492 19.00 0.75 29.19
CA THR A 492 19.19 1.46 30.45
C THR A 492 20.48 0.95 31.08
N GLY A 493 21.53 1.75 30.95
CA GLY A 493 22.91 1.59 31.34
C GLY A 493 23.22 0.52 32.37
N GLU A 494 24.11 -0.39 31.99
CA GLU A 494 25.25 -0.66 32.82
C GLU A 494 26.40 0.21 32.31
N GLY A 495 26.60 1.35 32.98
CA GLY A 495 27.74 2.23 32.85
C GLY A 495 28.96 1.66 33.54
#